data_def1bb45ca51f1f8cc8f6d7195c0b16a
#
_entry.id   def1bb45ca51f1f8cc8f6d7195c0b16a
#
_cell.length_a   1.000
_cell.length_b   1.000
_cell.length_c   1.000
_cell.angle_alpha   90.00
_cell.angle_beta   90.00
_cell.angle_gamma   90.00
#
_symmetry.space_group_name_H-M   'P 1'
#
loop_
_entity.id
_entity.type
_entity.pdbx_description
1 polymer ?
#
loop_
_entity_poly.entity_id
_entity_poly.type
_entity_poly.pdbx_seq_one_letter_code
_entity_poly.pdbx_strand_id
1 'polypeptide(L)'
;RYQYDWWVYVKDKELLMISVEDNKVTQVYTNSSKHNIAPYTIGQSLEEIYRMTIVESEIAVTIDETIYLFLMNEEDLNTRLLVAFEDVFAQLYLDYETNKLIGIRYIDGPTLVRHRPYEFQYIGELIQHTVPSSFEQSKIDLAYSNQIYNLVNEFRLLNNVPKLLISPL
;
A
#
# COMPACT_ATOMS: atom_id res chain seq x y z
N ARG A 1 5.01 5.92 -13.52
CA ARG A 1 3.66 6.45 -13.35
C ARG A 1 3.56 7.33 -12.11
N TYR A 2 4.40 7.04 -11.11
CA TYR A 2 4.42 7.71 -9.82
C TYR A 2 5.86 8.15 -9.53
N GLN A 3 6.13 9.43 -9.61
CA GLN A 3 7.48 10.02 -9.47
C GLN A 3 7.82 10.28 -7.99
N TYR A 4 7.70 9.24 -7.15
CA TYR A 4 8.08 9.32 -5.75
C TYR A 4 9.50 8.84 -5.54
N ASP A 5 10.22 9.50 -4.64
CA ASP A 5 11.45 8.97 -4.08
C ASP A 5 11.10 7.91 -3.02
N TRP A 6 11.62 6.71 -3.20
CA TRP A 6 11.40 5.61 -2.28
C TRP A 6 12.63 5.32 -1.44
N TRP A 7 12.43 5.35 -0.14
CA TRP A 7 13.40 4.87 0.84
C TRP A 7 12.99 3.47 1.29
N VAL A 8 13.84 2.48 1.00
CA VAL A 8 13.55 1.07 1.26
C VAL A 8 14.55 0.54 2.27
N TYR A 9 14.06 0.10 3.41
CA TYR A 9 14.84 -0.50 4.48
C TYR A 9 14.46 -1.97 4.61
N VAL A 10 15.46 -2.85 4.45
CA VAL A 10 15.31 -4.29 4.56
C VAL A 10 16.26 -4.80 5.63
N LYS A 11 15.74 -5.39 6.69
CA LYS A 11 16.52 -5.96 7.77
C LYS A 11 15.76 -7.07 8.48
N ASP A 12 16.43 -8.22 8.69
CA ASP A 12 15.94 -9.31 9.55
C ASP A 12 14.49 -9.78 9.25
N LYS A 13 14.16 -9.97 7.98
CA LYS A 13 12.81 -10.33 7.48
C LYS A 13 11.77 -9.20 7.60
N GLU A 14 12.22 -7.99 7.81
CA GLU A 14 11.37 -6.81 7.94
C GLU A 14 11.58 -5.88 6.77
N LEU A 15 10.52 -5.32 6.27
CA LEU A 15 10.51 -4.33 5.20
C LEU A 15 9.80 -3.08 5.68
N LEU A 16 10.49 -1.95 5.55
CA LEU A 16 9.89 -0.63 5.68
C LEU A 16 10.14 0.13 4.38
N MET A 17 9.10 0.64 3.79
CA MET A 17 9.17 1.46 2.58
C MET A 17 8.50 2.80 2.85
N ILE A 18 9.20 3.88 2.56
CA ILE A 18 8.71 5.25 2.75
C ILE A 18 8.78 5.96 1.40
N SER A 19 7.69 6.53 0.97
CA SER A 19 7.63 7.35 -0.24
C SER A 19 7.60 8.82 0.12
N VAL A 20 8.39 9.60 -0.58
CA VAL A 20 8.55 11.04 -0.36
C VAL A 20 8.29 11.78 -1.68
N GLU A 21 7.49 12.83 -1.62
CA GLU A 21 7.25 13.78 -2.70
C GLU A 21 7.31 15.19 -2.11
N ASP A 22 8.06 16.09 -2.72
CA ASP A 22 8.21 17.50 -2.26
C ASP A 22 8.56 17.62 -0.76
N ASN A 23 9.51 16.81 -0.29
CA ASN A 23 9.93 16.71 1.11
C ASN A 23 8.82 16.30 2.10
N LYS A 24 7.73 15.72 1.63
CA LYS A 24 6.66 15.19 2.47
C LYS A 24 6.55 13.67 2.30
N VAL A 25 6.32 12.98 3.41
CA VAL A 25 5.99 11.56 3.37
C VAL A 25 4.56 11.43 2.83
N THR A 26 4.38 10.69 1.75
CA THR A 26 3.07 10.46 1.10
C THR A 26 2.53 9.08 1.40
N GLN A 27 3.40 8.12 1.67
CA GLN A 27 2.99 6.79 2.08
C GLN A 27 4.09 6.05 2.82
N VAL A 28 3.69 5.12 3.67
CA VAL A 28 4.58 4.24 4.43
C VAL A 28 4.01 2.83 4.38
N TYR A 29 4.83 1.85 4.01
CA TYR A 29 4.48 0.44 4.08
C TYR A 29 5.39 -0.30 5.05
N THR A 30 4.84 -1.23 5.82
CA THR A 30 5.62 -2.19 6.60
C THR A 30 4.90 -3.52 6.76
N ASN A 31 5.70 -4.59 6.92
CA ASN A 31 5.26 -5.93 7.32
C ASN A 31 5.82 -6.32 8.70
N SER A 32 6.44 -5.38 9.41
CA SER A 32 7.11 -5.64 10.69
C SER A 32 6.21 -5.39 11.88
N SER A 33 6.15 -6.36 12.79
CA SER A 33 5.49 -6.21 14.10
C SER A 33 6.27 -5.33 15.09
N LYS A 34 7.50 -4.93 14.76
CA LYS A 34 8.33 -4.07 15.61
C LYS A 34 8.05 -2.58 15.40
N HIS A 35 7.45 -2.22 14.26
CA HIS A 35 7.06 -0.85 14.00
C HIS A 35 5.75 -0.53 14.71
N ASN A 36 5.66 0.68 15.24
CA ASN A 36 4.39 1.16 15.79
C ASN A 36 3.45 1.51 14.63
N ILE A 37 2.46 0.67 14.42
CA ILE A 37 1.42 0.82 13.38
C ILE A 37 0.03 0.94 14.01
N ALA A 38 -0.04 1.49 15.23
CA ALA A 38 -1.32 1.65 15.93
C ALA A 38 -2.39 2.30 15.04
N PRO A 39 -3.65 1.86 15.14
CA PRO A 39 -4.19 0.94 16.14
C PRO A 39 -3.99 -0.54 15.81
N TYR A 40 -3.38 -0.89 14.69
CA TYR A 40 -3.23 -2.28 14.23
C TYR A 40 -1.92 -2.92 14.68
N THR A 41 -1.85 -4.25 14.53
CA THR A 41 -0.64 -5.05 14.80
C THR A 41 -0.50 -6.14 13.74
N ILE A 42 0.69 -6.32 13.17
CA ILE A 42 0.97 -7.43 12.25
C ILE A 42 0.69 -8.77 12.93
N GLY A 43 -0.02 -9.66 12.25
CA GLY A 43 -0.50 -10.93 12.77
C GLY A 43 -1.90 -10.88 13.41
N GLN A 44 -2.49 -9.70 13.57
CA GLN A 44 -3.87 -9.50 14.03
C GLN A 44 -4.86 -10.14 13.05
N SER A 45 -5.91 -10.78 13.56
CA SER A 45 -6.93 -11.39 12.73
C SER A 45 -7.89 -10.36 12.13
N LEU A 46 -8.49 -10.68 11.00
CA LEU A 46 -9.53 -9.85 10.38
C LEU A 46 -10.71 -9.62 11.34
N GLU A 47 -11.09 -10.63 12.12
CA GLU A 47 -12.17 -10.51 13.11
C GLU A 47 -11.84 -9.46 14.19
N GLU A 48 -10.61 -9.44 14.68
CA GLU A 48 -10.16 -8.43 15.65
C GLU A 48 -10.16 -7.03 15.04
N ILE A 49 -9.77 -6.90 13.77
CA ILE A 49 -9.81 -5.63 13.02
C ILE A 49 -11.27 -5.13 12.92
N TYR A 50 -12.21 -5.99 12.56
CA TYR A 50 -13.64 -5.63 12.46
C TYR A 50 -14.25 -5.22 13.82
N ARG A 51 -13.73 -5.73 14.95
CA ARG A 51 -14.20 -5.33 16.28
C ARG A 51 -13.75 -3.93 16.69
N MET A 52 -12.64 -3.45 16.18
CA MET A 52 -12.03 -2.19 16.60
C MET A 52 -12.15 -1.07 15.55
N THR A 53 -12.66 -1.39 14.37
CA THR A 53 -12.74 -0.46 13.25
C THR A 53 -14.10 -0.56 12.58
N ILE A 54 -14.72 0.59 12.32
CA ILE A 54 -15.89 0.64 11.44
C ILE A 54 -15.38 0.40 10.01
N VAL A 55 -15.85 -0.68 9.41
CA VAL A 55 -15.51 -1.05 8.04
C VAL A 55 -16.65 -0.62 7.13
N GLU A 56 -16.32 0.23 6.18
CA GLU A 56 -17.24 0.69 5.13
C GLU A 56 -16.75 0.10 3.80
N SER A 57 -17.68 -0.35 2.96
CA SER A 57 -17.37 -0.81 1.60
C SER A 57 -17.11 0.34 0.62
N GLU A 58 -17.43 1.55 1.03
CA GLU A 58 -17.30 2.78 0.25
C GLU A 58 -16.53 3.82 1.06
N ILE A 59 -15.40 4.30 0.52
CA ILE A 59 -14.54 5.30 1.16
C ILE A 59 -14.46 6.53 0.28
N ALA A 60 -14.92 7.66 0.80
CA ALA A 60 -14.85 8.94 0.11
C ALA A 60 -13.54 9.67 0.42
N VAL A 61 -12.92 10.23 -0.62
CA VAL A 61 -11.73 11.09 -0.54
C VAL A 61 -12.05 12.39 -1.26
N THR A 62 -12.00 13.50 -0.56
CA THR A 62 -12.21 14.82 -1.16
C THR A 62 -10.87 15.51 -1.40
N ILE A 63 -10.62 15.93 -2.63
CA ILE A 63 -9.43 16.70 -3.01
C ILE A 63 -9.94 17.92 -3.75
N ASP A 64 -9.66 19.10 -3.20
CA ASP A 64 -10.22 20.35 -3.66
C ASP A 64 -11.76 20.26 -3.71
N GLU A 65 -12.38 20.43 -4.89
CA GLU A 65 -13.82 20.34 -5.10
C GLU A 65 -14.27 18.98 -5.67
N THR A 66 -13.35 18.03 -5.83
CA THR A 66 -13.65 16.72 -6.41
C THR A 66 -13.78 15.65 -5.32
N ILE A 67 -14.85 14.89 -5.38
CA ILE A 67 -15.10 13.73 -4.52
C ILE A 67 -14.75 12.48 -5.30
N TYR A 68 -13.86 11.65 -4.74
CA TYR A 68 -13.51 10.32 -5.22
C TYR A 68 -14.07 9.28 -4.27
N LEU A 69 -14.88 8.36 -4.77
CA LEU A 69 -15.50 7.29 -4.01
C LEU A 69 -14.82 5.96 -4.40
N PHE A 70 -14.08 5.37 -3.47
CA PHE A 70 -13.47 4.05 -3.64
C PHE A 70 -14.45 2.97 -3.19
N LEU A 71 -14.61 1.95 -4.03
CA LEU A 71 -15.54 0.84 -3.82
C LEU A 71 -14.73 -0.43 -3.56
N MET A 72 -14.94 -1.05 -2.41
CA MET A 72 -14.35 -2.33 -2.07
C MET A 72 -15.35 -3.46 -2.32
N ASN A 73 -14.95 -4.41 -3.13
CA ASN A 73 -15.71 -5.66 -3.32
C ASN A 73 -15.43 -6.65 -2.17
N GLU A 74 -16.06 -7.82 -2.23
CA GLU A 74 -15.89 -8.84 -1.19
C GLU A 74 -14.44 -9.33 -1.05
N GLU A 75 -13.71 -9.44 -2.14
CA GLU A 75 -12.28 -9.80 -2.13
C GLU A 75 -11.44 -8.73 -1.45
N ASP A 76 -11.67 -7.45 -1.77
CA ASP A 76 -10.98 -6.32 -1.16
C ASP A 76 -11.23 -6.27 0.36
N LEU A 77 -12.46 -6.49 0.80
CA LEU A 77 -12.83 -6.50 2.22
C LEU A 77 -12.12 -7.62 3.01
N ASN A 78 -11.76 -8.71 2.36
CA ASN A 78 -11.12 -9.87 2.99
C ASN A 78 -9.59 -9.90 2.83
N THR A 79 -9.03 -9.21 1.83
CA THR A 79 -7.60 -9.32 1.51
C THR A 79 -6.87 -7.99 1.50
N ARG A 80 -7.56 -6.89 1.24
CA ARG A 80 -6.96 -5.57 1.03
C ARG A 80 -7.87 -4.45 1.53
N LEU A 81 -8.22 -4.54 2.79
CA LEU A 81 -9.17 -3.62 3.44
C LEU A 81 -8.63 -2.19 3.48
N LEU A 82 -9.45 -1.22 3.09
CA LEU A 82 -9.16 0.21 3.22
C LEU A 82 -9.91 0.80 4.41
N VAL A 83 -9.21 1.55 5.24
CA VAL A 83 -9.78 2.26 6.40
C VAL A 83 -9.35 3.72 6.36
N ALA A 84 -10.30 4.62 6.59
CA ALA A 84 -10.04 6.06 6.63
C ALA A 84 -9.71 6.52 8.07
N PHE A 85 -8.69 7.39 8.19
CA PHE A 85 -8.31 8.11 9.39
C PHE A 85 -8.15 9.58 9.03
N GLU A 86 -9.21 10.33 9.06
CA GLU A 86 -9.22 11.73 8.60
C GLU A 86 -8.60 11.87 7.19
N ASP A 87 -7.42 12.47 7.07
CA ASP A 87 -6.72 12.69 5.79
C ASP A 87 -5.73 11.57 5.41
N VAL A 88 -5.62 10.52 6.22
CA VAL A 88 -4.74 9.38 6.01
C VAL A 88 -5.56 8.10 5.89
N PHE A 89 -5.18 7.24 4.96
CA PHE A 89 -5.86 5.97 4.71
C PHE A 89 -4.92 4.81 5.02
N ALA A 90 -5.44 3.78 5.67
CA ALA A 90 -4.70 2.54 5.91
C ALA A 90 -5.20 1.45 4.96
N GLN A 91 -4.31 0.89 4.14
CA GLN A 91 -4.54 -0.34 3.42
C GLN A 91 -3.98 -1.50 4.25
N LEU A 92 -4.87 -2.38 4.67
CA LEU A 92 -4.56 -3.56 5.48
C LEU A 92 -4.48 -4.77 4.56
N TYR A 93 -3.29 -5.34 4.40
CA TYR A 93 -3.08 -6.52 3.58
C TYR A 93 -3.21 -7.78 4.45
N LEU A 94 -4.18 -8.61 4.13
CA LEU A 94 -4.49 -9.83 4.87
C LEU A 94 -4.09 -11.05 4.05
N ASP A 95 -3.55 -12.04 4.72
CA ASP A 95 -3.30 -13.34 4.14
C ASP A 95 -4.62 -14.10 3.94
N TYR A 96 -4.86 -14.55 2.72
CA TYR A 96 -6.13 -15.17 2.33
C TYR A 96 -6.44 -16.47 3.09
N GLU A 97 -5.42 -17.27 3.43
CA GLU A 97 -5.61 -18.55 4.09
C GLU A 97 -5.77 -18.41 5.60
N THR A 98 -5.00 -17.53 6.21
CA THR A 98 -4.97 -17.36 7.67
C THR A 98 -5.85 -16.23 8.19
N ASN A 99 -6.34 -15.36 7.31
CA ASN A 99 -7.08 -14.12 7.64
C ASN A 99 -6.34 -13.21 8.63
N LYS A 100 -5.00 -13.18 8.55
CA LYS A 100 -4.15 -12.35 9.41
C LYS A 100 -3.52 -11.19 8.66
N LEU A 101 -3.36 -10.08 9.35
CA LEU A 101 -2.67 -8.90 8.84
C LEU A 101 -1.19 -9.23 8.62
N ILE A 102 -0.73 -9.15 7.37
CA ILE A 102 0.65 -9.45 6.95
C ILE A 102 1.42 -8.21 6.53
N GLY A 103 0.73 -7.10 6.32
CA GLY A 103 1.33 -5.83 5.96
C GLY A 103 0.33 -4.70 6.07
N ILE A 104 0.83 -3.49 6.26
CA ILE A 104 0.02 -2.28 6.31
C ILE A 104 0.68 -1.18 5.50
N ARG A 105 -0.12 -0.40 4.82
CA ARG A 105 0.31 0.80 4.11
C ARG A 105 -0.55 1.97 4.53
N TYR A 106 0.08 2.96 5.13
CA TYR A 106 -0.54 4.28 5.31
C TYR A 106 -0.26 5.14 4.09
N ILE A 107 -1.26 5.86 3.61
CA ILE A 107 -1.21 6.64 2.37
C ILE A 107 -2.08 7.89 2.51
N ASP A 108 -1.61 9.03 1.99
CA ASP A 108 -2.42 10.24 1.93
C ASP A 108 -3.49 10.18 0.81
N GLY A 109 -4.52 11.02 0.93
CA GLY A 109 -5.64 11.05 -0.02
C GLY A 109 -5.19 11.31 -1.47
N PRO A 110 -4.37 12.34 -1.76
CA PRO A 110 -3.90 12.61 -3.11
C PRO A 110 -3.14 11.44 -3.75
N THR A 111 -2.31 10.75 -2.97
CA THR A 111 -1.57 9.59 -3.45
C THR A 111 -2.50 8.39 -3.67
N LEU A 112 -3.47 8.16 -2.76
CA LEU A 112 -4.47 7.10 -2.93
C LEU A 112 -5.29 7.30 -4.22
N VAL A 113 -5.75 8.53 -4.47
CA VAL A 113 -6.48 8.87 -5.70
C VAL A 113 -5.61 8.70 -6.94
N ARG A 114 -4.33 9.04 -6.90
CA ARG A 114 -3.41 8.81 -8.02
C ARG A 114 -3.17 7.32 -8.28
N HIS A 115 -3.10 6.50 -7.24
CA HIS A 115 -2.84 5.06 -7.37
C HIS A 115 -4.05 4.27 -7.86
N ARG A 116 -5.28 4.67 -7.47
CA ARG A 116 -6.55 3.98 -7.81
C ARG A 116 -6.46 2.47 -7.59
N PRO A 117 -6.20 2.03 -6.36
CA PRO A 117 -5.99 0.59 -6.10
C PRO A 117 -7.29 -0.20 -6.02
N TYR A 118 -8.45 0.46 -5.95
CA TYR A 118 -9.79 -0.11 -5.92
C TYR A 118 -10.62 0.40 -7.10
N GLU A 119 -11.77 -0.20 -7.33
CA GLU A 119 -12.78 0.39 -8.19
C GLU A 119 -13.17 1.77 -7.63
N PHE A 120 -13.39 2.76 -8.49
CA PHE A 120 -13.71 4.10 -8.01
C PHE A 120 -14.65 4.84 -8.95
N GLN A 121 -15.41 5.76 -8.37
CA GLN A 121 -16.22 6.75 -9.04
C GLN A 121 -15.72 8.14 -8.64
N TYR A 122 -16.11 9.18 -9.35
CA TYR A 122 -15.78 10.56 -8.99
C TYR A 122 -16.85 11.54 -9.43
N ILE A 123 -16.94 12.65 -8.69
CA ILE A 123 -17.80 13.82 -8.99
C ILE A 123 -16.88 15.04 -8.99
N GLY A 124 -16.72 15.69 -10.13
CA GLY A 124 -15.81 16.81 -10.33
C GLY A 124 -14.79 16.52 -11.44
N GLU A 125 -13.56 17.02 -11.29
CA GLU A 125 -12.50 16.86 -12.27
C GLU A 125 -11.56 15.71 -11.91
N LEU A 126 -11.32 14.82 -12.88
CA LEU A 126 -10.40 13.70 -12.69
C LEU A 126 -8.94 14.18 -12.68
N ILE A 127 -8.20 13.86 -11.63
CA ILE A 127 -6.76 14.09 -11.58
C ILE A 127 -6.07 13.37 -12.76
N GLN A 128 -5.45 14.16 -13.64
CA GLN A 128 -4.72 13.65 -14.78
C GLN A 128 -3.34 13.13 -14.34
N HIS A 129 -2.90 12.03 -14.94
CA HIS A 129 -1.55 11.52 -14.73
C HIS A 129 -0.60 12.10 -15.79
N THR A 130 0.55 12.58 -15.33
CA THR A 130 1.64 12.90 -16.25
C THR A 130 2.18 11.59 -16.87
N VAL A 131 2.22 11.52 -18.18
CA VAL A 131 2.82 10.37 -18.87
C VAL A 131 4.34 10.55 -18.86
N PRO A 132 5.10 9.65 -18.23
CA PRO A 132 6.55 9.76 -18.21
C PRO A 132 7.13 9.53 -19.62
N SER A 133 8.28 10.13 -19.90
CA SER A 133 9.06 9.81 -21.08
C SER A 133 9.54 8.35 -21.03
N SER A 134 9.93 7.77 -22.18
CA SER A 134 10.43 6.39 -22.23
C SER A 134 11.65 6.16 -21.33
N PHE A 135 12.50 7.17 -21.16
CA PHE A 135 13.65 7.12 -20.25
C PHE A 135 13.25 7.11 -18.79
N GLU A 136 12.30 7.94 -18.40
CA GLU A 136 11.74 7.94 -17.03
C GLU A 136 11.00 6.65 -16.74
N GLN A 137 10.21 6.14 -17.70
CA GLN A 137 9.51 4.88 -17.56
C GLN A 137 10.48 3.73 -17.30
N SER A 138 11.61 3.65 -18.00
CA SER A 138 12.61 2.61 -17.78
C SER A 138 13.20 2.66 -16.37
N LYS A 139 13.41 3.86 -15.80
CA LYS A 139 13.86 4.01 -14.40
C LYS A 139 12.78 3.57 -13.41
N ILE A 140 11.52 3.92 -13.66
CA ILE A 140 10.38 3.52 -12.85
C ILE A 140 10.25 2.00 -12.86
N ASP A 141 10.34 1.35 -14.01
CA ASP A 141 10.23 -0.10 -14.16
C ASP A 141 11.35 -0.82 -13.39
N LEU A 142 12.58 -0.31 -13.46
CA LEU A 142 13.71 -0.85 -12.69
C LEU A 142 13.48 -0.70 -11.18
N ALA A 143 13.00 0.46 -10.74
CA ALA A 143 12.71 0.70 -9.33
C ALA A 143 11.61 -0.24 -8.81
N TYR A 144 10.53 -0.43 -9.56
CA TYR A 144 9.47 -1.38 -9.22
C TYR A 144 9.96 -2.83 -9.19
N SER A 145 10.77 -3.23 -10.16
CA SER A 145 11.35 -4.58 -10.18
C SER A 145 12.16 -4.85 -8.90
N ASN A 146 12.96 -3.89 -8.47
CA ASN A 146 13.73 -3.98 -7.22
C ASN A 146 12.82 -4.02 -5.97
N GLN A 147 11.77 -3.22 -5.92
CA GLN A 147 10.82 -3.23 -4.81
C GLN A 147 10.07 -4.56 -4.72
N ILE A 148 9.58 -5.09 -5.85
CA ILE A 148 8.92 -6.40 -5.91
C ILE A 148 9.87 -7.50 -5.48
N TYR A 149 11.12 -7.48 -5.96
CA TYR A 149 12.14 -8.45 -5.58
C TYR A 149 12.39 -8.45 -4.06
N ASN A 150 12.54 -7.26 -3.45
CA ASN A 150 12.71 -7.13 -2.02
C ASN A 150 11.48 -7.65 -1.26
N LEU A 151 10.28 -7.21 -1.64
CA LEU A 151 9.03 -7.60 -1.01
C LEU A 151 8.84 -9.13 -1.04
N VAL A 152 8.98 -9.74 -2.22
CA VAL A 152 8.85 -11.19 -2.39
C VAL A 152 9.87 -11.94 -1.53
N ASN A 153 11.12 -11.49 -1.50
CA ASN A 153 12.16 -12.15 -0.73
C ASN A 153 11.95 -12.04 0.79
N GLU A 154 11.45 -10.93 1.29
CA GLU A 154 11.13 -10.81 2.71
C GLU A 154 9.95 -11.72 3.11
N PHE A 155 8.89 -11.79 2.30
CA PHE A 155 7.81 -12.75 2.53
C PHE A 155 8.28 -14.21 2.44
N ARG A 156 9.18 -14.55 1.51
CA ARG A 156 9.78 -15.89 1.44
C ARG A 156 10.55 -16.23 2.72
N LEU A 157 11.35 -15.31 3.23
CA LEU A 157 12.10 -15.51 4.48
C LEU A 157 11.18 -15.63 5.70
N LEU A 158 10.09 -14.85 5.77
CA LEU A 158 9.08 -14.96 6.82
C LEU A 158 8.49 -16.37 6.87
N ASN A 159 8.29 -16.99 5.71
CA ASN A 159 7.76 -18.34 5.56
C ASN A 159 8.85 -19.43 5.51
N ASN A 160 10.09 -19.12 5.89
CA ASN A 160 11.24 -20.03 5.89
C ASN A 160 11.55 -20.62 4.49
N VAL A 161 11.22 -19.89 3.43
CA VAL A 161 11.55 -20.25 2.03
C VAL A 161 12.81 -19.47 1.62
N PRO A 162 13.79 -20.11 0.97
CA PRO A 162 15.03 -19.44 0.51
C PRO A 162 14.73 -18.27 -0.42
N LYS A 163 15.58 -17.22 -0.37
CA LYS A 163 15.48 -16.06 -1.29
C LYS A 163 15.58 -16.51 -2.75
N LEU A 164 14.87 -15.79 -3.60
CA LEU A 164 15.09 -15.83 -5.05
C LEU A 164 16.47 -15.22 -5.34
N LEU A 165 17.17 -15.79 -6.30
CA LEU A 165 18.39 -15.23 -6.84
C LEU A 165 18.09 -14.60 -8.21
N ILE A 166 18.70 -13.46 -8.49
CA ILE A 166 18.64 -12.87 -9.83
C ILE A 166 19.49 -13.77 -10.74
N SER A 167 18.88 -14.32 -11.80
CA SER A 167 19.62 -15.05 -12.82
C SER A 167 20.52 -14.07 -13.59
N PRO A 168 21.83 -14.31 -13.70
CA PRO A 168 22.62 -13.56 -14.67
C PRO A 168 22.12 -13.93 -16.07
N LEU A 169 21.69 -12.92 -16.82
CA LEU A 169 21.40 -13.03 -18.26
C LEU A 169 22.69 -12.99 -19.04
#